data_4beb812ec62b4f918562f7a3a06ae264
#
_entry.id   4beb812ec62b4f918562f7a3a06ae264
#
_cell.length_a   1.000
_cell.length_b   1.000
_cell.length_c   1.000
_cell.angle_alpha   90.00
_cell.angle_beta   90.00
_cell.angle_gamma   90.00
#
_symmetry.space_group_name_H-M   'P 1'
#
loop_
_entity.id
_entity.type
_entity.pdbx_description
1 polymer ?
#
loop_
_entity_poly.entity_id
_entity_poly.type
_entity_poly.pdbx_seq_one_letter_code
_entity_poly.pdbx_strand_id
1 'polypeptide(L)'
;MQPLRNPNLSSPLRHFLFRFRVKPNPHDSPSLSLKNLNPYLHRTLCASSYTTSSSSPTPCESDSNDVKPSVHIDAGSSNRKPISRWPGMFHSPATHALWEARSKIHECPILPNGKSLETVAKSPSRSRTSIYYNFSSDHILREQYRNPWNHIRMGKLVEDFDALAGTIAFKHCSNEDGATRPLLLVTASVDKMVLKKPIHIDEDLTIAGAVTWVGRSSMEIQLELTQFTKGNEKIQESPKLVANFTFVARDSVTGKAVPINQVLPETEKEKLLWEEAEKSSKLRKQRKTEEKHGNDGDTGNRLSALLAEGRIFSDMPALANRDSILMKDTCLQNSFICQPQQRNIHGRIFGGFLMRRAFELAFSTAYAFAGVAPHFLEVDHVDFVKPVDVGNFLRLKTCVLYTELDNPTKPLVNVEVVAHVTKPELRSSEVSNRFYFTFGVDSEAIRNGLRIRTVVPATEEEARKVLERMDAECEDS
;
A
#
# COMPACT_ATOMS: atom_id res chain seq x y z
N MET A 1 51.05 15.06 -54.29
CA MET A 1 50.07 16.00 -54.86
C MET A 1 49.17 16.48 -53.77
N GLN A 2 49.12 17.79 -53.59
CA GLN A 2 48.57 18.50 -52.48
C GLN A 2 47.02 18.55 -52.46
N PRO A 3 46.43 19.05 -51.35
CA PRO A 3 45.03 18.85 -50.94
C PRO A 3 44.12 19.99 -51.37
N LEU A 4 42.83 19.74 -51.43
CA LEU A 4 41.83 20.80 -51.54
C LEU A 4 41.12 21.03 -50.23
N ARG A 5 41.33 22.23 -49.70
CA ARG A 5 40.53 22.88 -48.65
C ARG A 5 39.17 23.24 -49.18
N ASN A 6 38.17 23.17 -48.32
CA ASN A 6 37.02 24.05 -48.45
C ASN A 6 36.49 24.49 -47.06
N PRO A 7 36.12 25.75 -46.95
CA PRO A 7 35.84 26.37 -45.64
C PRO A 7 34.35 26.68 -45.46
N ASN A 8 34.05 27.01 -44.21
CA ASN A 8 32.90 27.79 -43.71
C ASN A 8 31.52 27.13 -43.62
N LEU A 9 31.13 26.91 -42.39
CA LEU A 9 29.85 27.45 -41.92
C LEU A 9 29.89 27.57 -40.39
N SER A 10 30.06 28.81 -39.98
CA SER A 10 29.90 29.29 -38.60
C SER A 10 28.43 29.59 -38.35
N SER A 11 27.91 29.14 -37.22
CA SER A 11 26.74 29.78 -36.63
C SER A 11 26.84 29.79 -35.11
N PRO A 12 26.61 30.92 -34.44
CA PRO A 12 26.76 31.04 -33.01
C PRO A 12 25.43 30.82 -32.31
N LEU A 13 25.41 29.89 -31.38
CA LEU A 13 24.36 29.80 -30.37
C LEU A 13 24.56 30.88 -29.32
N ARG A 14 23.70 31.88 -29.33
CA ARG A 14 23.64 32.95 -28.31
C ARG A 14 23.00 32.44 -27.04
N HIS A 15 23.75 32.51 -25.97
CA HIS A 15 23.26 32.45 -24.58
C HIS A 15 22.29 33.60 -24.30
N PHE A 16 21.08 33.28 -23.86
CA PHE A 16 20.21 34.22 -23.15
C PHE A 16 20.25 33.89 -21.67
N LEU A 17 21.08 34.60 -20.93
CA LEU A 17 21.04 34.69 -19.47
C LEU A 17 20.24 35.94 -19.08
N PHE A 18 19.02 35.76 -18.60
CA PHE A 18 18.32 36.85 -17.91
C PHE A 18 18.78 36.88 -16.45
N ARG A 19 19.61 37.87 -16.14
CA ARG A 19 19.90 38.29 -14.76
C ARG A 19 18.85 39.30 -14.34
N PHE A 20 17.96 38.96 -13.42
CA PHE A 20 17.22 39.92 -12.65
C PHE A 20 18.04 40.28 -11.41
N ARG A 21 18.56 41.50 -11.41
CA ARG A 21 19.21 42.15 -10.27
C ARG A 21 18.18 43.03 -9.60
N VAL A 22 17.68 42.63 -8.43
CA VAL A 22 16.87 43.49 -7.56
C VAL A 22 17.81 44.08 -6.53
N LYS A 23 17.94 45.44 -6.51
CA LYS A 23 18.63 46.20 -5.45
C LYS A 23 17.66 46.35 -4.27
N PRO A 24 18.12 46.26 -3.02
CA PRO A 24 17.32 46.64 -1.88
C PRO A 24 17.41 48.15 -1.63
N ASN A 25 16.25 48.78 -1.42
CA ASN A 25 16.15 50.11 -0.87
C ASN A 25 15.82 50.02 0.63
N PRO A 26 16.48 50.80 1.50
CA PRO A 26 16.17 50.88 2.92
C PRO A 26 15.16 52.01 3.18
N HIS A 27 14.40 51.84 4.25
CA HIS A 27 13.36 52.70 4.81
C HIS A 27 11.95 52.48 4.28
N ASP A 28 11.15 51.80 5.10
CA ASP A 28 9.95 52.34 5.74
C ASP A 28 9.19 51.23 6.47
N SER A 29 9.16 51.36 7.78
CA SER A 29 8.15 50.68 8.61
C SER A 29 6.89 51.55 8.63
N PRO A 30 5.70 50.95 8.52
CA PRO A 30 4.65 51.32 9.43
C PRO A 30 3.94 50.14 10.06
N SER A 31 3.87 50.21 11.36
CA SER A 31 2.93 49.52 12.22
C SER A 31 1.49 49.64 11.71
N LEU A 32 0.81 48.55 11.44
CA LEU A 32 -0.64 48.53 11.23
C LEU A 32 -1.33 47.79 12.35
N SER A 33 -2.04 48.57 13.10
CA SER A 33 -3.01 48.30 14.12
C SER A 33 -4.11 47.36 13.64
N LEU A 34 -4.34 46.29 14.40
CA LEU A 34 -5.54 45.47 14.36
C LEU A 34 -6.75 46.28 14.88
N LYS A 35 -7.58 46.75 13.98
CA LYS A 35 -8.99 47.11 14.25
C LYS A 35 -9.71 47.18 12.91
N ASN A 36 -10.53 46.15 12.64
CA ASN A 36 -11.83 46.20 11.97
C ASN A 36 -12.25 44.79 11.57
N LEU A 37 -12.85 44.07 12.51
CA LEU A 37 -13.68 42.91 12.26
C LEU A 37 -15.10 43.37 11.99
N ASN A 38 -15.60 43.07 10.84
CA ASN A 38 -16.96 43.34 10.38
C ASN A 38 -17.96 42.37 11.07
N PRO A 39 -19.07 42.87 11.67
CA PRO A 39 -20.03 42.05 12.39
C PRO A 39 -21.25 41.75 11.52
N TYR A 40 -21.19 40.66 10.76
CA TYR A 40 -22.41 40.07 10.18
C TYR A 40 -22.27 38.53 10.18
N LEU A 41 -22.84 37.89 11.21
CA LEU A 41 -23.39 36.55 11.17
C LEU A 41 -24.02 36.18 12.53
N HIS A 42 -25.10 36.89 12.83
CA HIS A 42 -26.14 36.35 13.70
C HIS A 42 -27.29 35.93 12.82
N ARG A 43 -27.53 34.62 12.69
CA ARG A 43 -28.86 34.09 12.33
C ARG A 43 -29.06 32.69 12.85
N THR A 44 -29.81 32.63 13.93
CA THR A 44 -31.03 31.88 14.13
C THR A 44 -30.88 30.34 14.13
N LEU A 45 -30.73 29.82 15.34
CA LEU A 45 -31.14 28.48 15.73
C LEU A 45 -32.67 28.38 15.67
N CYS A 46 -33.21 27.68 14.71
CA CYS A 46 -34.57 27.15 14.77
C CYS A 46 -34.51 25.71 15.28
N ALA A 47 -34.89 25.51 16.52
CA ALA A 47 -35.20 24.21 17.06
C ALA A 47 -36.54 23.72 16.44
N SER A 48 -36.54 22.65 15.67
CA SER A 48 -37.73 21.92 15.36
C SER A 48 -37.77 20.65 16.23
N SER A 49 -38.66 20.71 17.19
CA SER A 49 -39.08 19.63 18.06
C SER A 49 -39.84 18.58 17.23
N TYR A 50 -39.29 17.38 17.12
CA TYR A 50 -40.06 16.21 16.72
C TYR A 50 -40.46 15.43 17.97
N THR A 51 -41.76 15.34 18.17
CA THR A 51 -42.42 14.53 19.18
C THR A 51 -42.19 13.06 18.91
N THR A 52 -41.55 12.37 19.83
CA THR A 52 -41.45 10.91 19.84
C THR A 52 -42.69 10.33 20.47
N SER A 53 -43.49 9.59 19.72
CA SER A 53 -44.49 8.71 20.21
C SER A 53 -43.85 7.43 20.73
N SER A 54 -43.91 7.22 22.06
CA SER A 54 -43.53 6.02 22.73
C SER A 54 -44.54 4.90 22.52
N SER A 55 -44.14 3.81 21.86
CA SER A 55 -44.78 2.52 21.99
C SER A 55 -43.78 1.53 22.56
N SER A 56 -44.01 1.09 23.76
CA SER A 56 -43.29 0.02 24.44
C SER A 56 -43.59 -1.34 23.78
N PRO A 57 -42.60 -2.15 23.49
CA PRO A 57 -42.81 -3.59 23.29
C PRO A 57 -42.53 -4.35 24.57
N THR A 58 -43.45 -5.23 24.90
CA THR A 58 -43.36 -6.31 25.88
C THR A 58 -42.12 -7.19 25.70
N PRO A 59 -41.59 -7.75 26.81
CA PRO A 59 -40.43 -8.64 26.74
C PRO A 59 -40.85 -10.03 26.29
N CYS A 60 -40.23 -10.54 25.24
CA CYS A 60 -40.17 -11.96 24.94
C CYS A 60 -38.78 -12.49 25.39
N GLU A 61 -38.86 -13.55 26.15
CA GLU A 61 -37.74 -14.28 26.73
C GLU A 61 -36.84 -14.95 25.69
N SER A 62 -35.54 -14.82 25.96
CA SER A 62 -34.40 -15.72 25.82
C SER A 62 -34.39 -16.80 24.71
N ASP A 63 -33.42 -16.72 23.85
CA ASP A 63 -32.50 -17.84 23.58
C ASP A 63 -31.10 -17.32 23.29
N SER A 64 -30.20 -17.74 24.17
CA SER A 64 -28.80 -17.37 24.19
C SER A 64 -28.01 -18.15 23.15
N ASN A 65 -27.58 -17.48 22.14
CA ASN A 65 -26.36 -17.74 21.37
C ASN A 65 -26.01 -16.50 20.51
N ASP A 66 -25.69 -15.39 21.20
CA ASP A 66 -25.29 -14.15 20.57
C ASP A 66 -23.84 -14.24 20.09
N VAL A 67 -23.65 -14.82 18.91
CA VAL A 67 -22.55 -14.43 18.04
C VAL A 67 -22.87 -13.00 17.60
N LYS A 68 -22.26 -11.99 18.23
CA LYS A 68 -22.39 -10.58 17.82
C LYS A 68 -22.12 -10.48 16.32
N PRO A 69 -23.05 -9.90 15.54
CA PRO A 69 -22.91 -9.88 14.09
C PRO A 69 -21.61 -9.20 13.67
N SER A 70 -20.93 -9.79 12.69
CA SER A 70 -19.76 -9.17 12.06
C SER A 70 -20.14 -7.77 11.59
N VAL A 71 -19.35 -6.76 11.96
CA VAL A 71 -19.62 -5.39 11.55
C VAL A 71 -19.40 -5.29 10.04
N HIS A 72 -20.47 -5.12 9.29
CA HIS A 72 -20.43 -4.87 7.84
C HIS A 72 -20.33 -3.38 7.59
N ILE A 73 -19.30 -2.94 6.88
CA ILE A 73 -19.05 -1.54 6.53
C ILE A 73 -19.29 -1.37 5.03
N ASP A 74 -20.10 -0.37 4.67
CA ASP A 74 -20.36 -0.03 3.27
C ASP A 74 -19.32 0.97 2.77
N ALA A 75 -18.55 0.58 1.75
CA ALA A 75 -17.49 1.39 1.14
C ALA A 75 -18.01 2.71 0.56
N GLY A 76 -19.25 2.72 0.02
CA GLY A 76 -19.86 3.91 -0.54
C GLY A 76 -20.51 4.85 0.48
N SER A 77 -20.51 4.49 1.77
CA SER A 77 -21.24 5.24 2.80
C SER A 77 -20.76 6.70 2.93
N SER A 78 -19.47 6.97 2.76
CA SER A 78 -18.90 8.31 2.85
C SER A 78 -19.32 9.22 1.68
N ASN A 79 -19.58 8.67 0.48
CA ASN A 79 -20.07 9.43 -0.68
C ASN A 79 -21.50 9.96 -0.49
N ARG A 80 -22.28 9.31 0.35
CA ARG A 80 -23.69 9.62 0.61
C ARG A 80 -23.89 10.61 1.77
N LYS A 81 -22.81 10.98 2.46
CA LYS A 81 -22.85 11.94 3.56
C LYS A 81 -22.41 13.32 3.09
N PRO A 82 -23.18 14.38 3.41
CA PRO A 82 -22.87 15.74 2.96
C PRO A 82 -21.62 16.35 3.63
N ILE A 83 -21.22 15.84 4.81
CA ILE A 83 -20.07 16.32 5.57
C ILE A 83 -19.26 15.13 6.07
N SER A 84 -18.02 15.06 5.64
CA SER A 84 -17.07 14.07 6.19
C SER A 84 -16.54 14.56 7.54
N ARG A 85 -16.38 13.62 8.51
CA ARG A 85 -15.72 13.88 9.80
C ARG A 85 -14.24 14.26 9.62
N TRP A 86 -13.65 13.89 8.47
CA TRP A 86 -12.26 14.15 8.10
C TRP A 86 -12.19 14.98 6.82
N PRO A 87 -12.66 16.26 6.86
CA PRO A 87 -12.66 17.11 5.67
C PRO A 87 -11.22 17.35 5.19
N GLY A 88 -11.03 17.33 3.87
CA GLY A 88 -9.74 17.62 3.24
C GLY A 88 -8.74 16.46 3.20
N MET A 89 -9.14 15.23 3.54
CA MET A 89 -8.32 14.05 3.31
C MET A 89 -8.58 13.43 1.94
N PHE A 90 -7.51 13.13 1.20
CA PHE A 90 -7.58 12.55 -0.16
C PHE A 90 -7.34 11.04 -0.14
N HIS A 91 -8.23 10.31 0.54
CA HIS A 91 -8.21 8.86 0.54
C HIS A 91 -9.41 8.30 -0.23
N SER A 92 -9.42 6.98 -0.40
CA SER A 92 -10.56 6.31 -1.02
C SER A 92 -11.83 6.45 -0.18
N PRO A 93 -13.03 6.31 -0.79
CA PRO A 93 -14.28 6.28 -0.04
C PRO A 93 -14.32 5.18 1.02
N ALA A 94 -13.76 4.01 0.70
CA ALA A 94 -13.66 2.87 1.61
C ALA A 94 -12.78 3.18 2.82
N THR A 95 -11.61 3.78 2.61
CA THR A 95 -10.72 4.23 3.71
C THR A 95 -11.44 5.21 4.62
N HIS A 96 -12.20 6.16 4.08
CA HIS A 96 -13.01 7.10 4.88
C HIS A 96 -14.07 6.37 5.71
N ALA A 97 -14.81 5.43 5.10
CA ALA A 97 -15.85 4.65 5.79
C ALA A 97 -15.26 3.81 6.93
N LEU A 98 -14.09 3.20 6.72
CA LEU A 98 -13.37 2.42 7.72
C LEU A 98 -12.90 3.29 8.90
N TRP A 99 -12.38 4.48 8.64
CA TRP A 99 -11.93 5.39 9.68
C TRP A 99 -13.09 6.01 10.46
N GLU A 100 -14.22 6.28 9.82
CA GLU A 100 -15.45 6.67 10.51
C GLU A 100 -15.94 5.56 11.46
N ALA A 101 -15.94 4.31 11.00
CA ALA A 101 -16.29 3.17 11.81
C ALA A 101 -15.34 3.01 13.02
N ARG A 102 -14.04 3.17 12.81
CA ARG A 102 -13.02 3.13 13.85
C ARG A 102 -13.20 4.27 14.86
N SER A 103 -13.56 5.46 14.42
CA SER A 103 -13.78 6.61 15.32
C SER A 103 -14.94 6.39 16.30
N LYS A 104 -15.99 5.66 15.87
CA LYS A 104 -17.10 5.30 16.77
C LYS A 104 -16.67 4.37 17.90
N ILE A 105 -15.68 3.51 17.65
CA ILE A 105 -15.09 2.65 18.69
C ILE A 105 -14.24 3.51 19.66
N HIS A 106 -13.63 4.61 19.19
CA HIS A 106 -12.83 5.53 19.99
C HIS A 106 -13.63 6.48 20.89
N GLU A 107 -14.93 6.62 20.69
CA GLU A 107 -15.78 7.48 21.53
C GLU A 107 -16.00 6.92 22.94
N CYS A 108 -15.52 5.71 23.20
CA CYS A 108 -15.44 5.16 24.56
C CYS A 108 -14.35 5.87 25.39
N PRO A 109 -14.58 6.14 26.68
CA PRO A 109 -13.66 6.94 27.48
C PRO A 109 -12.29 6.30 27.60
N ILE A 110 -11.25 7.09 27.29
CA ILE A 110 -9.86 6.72 27.54
C ILE A 110 -9.67 6.69 29.06
N LEU A 111 -9.34 5.54 29.62
CA LEU A 111 -9.02 5.44 31.05
C LEU A 111 -7.82 6.34 31.36
N PRO A 112 -7.89 7.15 32.44
CA PRO A 112 -6.76 7.94 32.89
C PRO A 112 -5.58 7.02 33.23
N ASN A 113 -4.38 7.48 32.88
CA ASN A 113 -3.10 6.80 33.06
C ASN A 113 -2.98 6.09 34.41
N GLY A 114 -2.71 4.80 34.38
CA GLY A 114 -2.27 4.09 35.59
C GLY A 114 -2.71 2.63 35.78
N LYS A 115 -3.77 2.15 35.13
CA LYS A 115 -4.09 0.72 35.20
C LYS A 115 -3.44 -0.01 34.02
N SER A 116 -2.49 -0.90 34.31
CA SER A 116 -2.02 -1.92 33.38
C SER A 116 -3.24 -2.74 32.97
N LEU A 117 -3.73 -2.50 31.74
CA LEU A 117 -4.74 -3.37 31.15
C LEU A 117 -4.06 -4.73 30.90
N GLU A 118 -4.58 -5.76 31.57
CA GLU A 118 -4.16 -7.13 31.31
C GLU A 118 -4.45 -7.49 29.83
N THR A 119 -3.54 -8.24 29.22
CA THR A 119 -3.75 -8.76 27.87
C THR A 119 -4.76 -9.91 27.96
N VAL A 120 -5.82 -9.82 27.15
CA VAL A 120 -6.90 -10.81 27.11
C VAL A 120 -6.72 -11.68 25.84
N ALA A 121 -7.05 -12.95 25.94
CA ALA A 121 -7.14 -13.82 24.77
C ALA A 121 -8.48 -13.60 24.06
N LYS A 122 -8.45 -13.46 22.73
CA LYS A 122 -9.61 -13.21 21.87
C LYS A 122 -9.63 -14.17 20.70
N SER A 123 -10.82 -14.65 20.32
CA SER A 123 -10.96 -15.42 19.09
C SER A 123 -10.83 -14.52 17.85
N PRO A 124 -10.38 -15.05 16.71
CA PRO A 124 -10.30 -14.32 15.43
C PRO A 124 -11.63 -13.66 15.04
N SER A 125 -12.77 -14.32 15.34
CA SER A 125 -14.12 -13.83 15.06
C SER A 125 -14.39 -12.45 15.70
N ARG A 126 -13.84 -12.17 16.88
CA ARG A 126 -14.00 -10.86 17.56
C ARG A 126 -13.33 -9.70 16.84
N SER A 127 -12.25 -9.94 16.13
CA SER A 127 -11.58 -8.93 15.29
C SER A 127 -12.17 -8.84 13.88
N ARG A 128 -12.92 -9.86 13.45
CA ARG A 128 -13.45 -9.96 12.09
C ARG A 128 -14.20 -8.70 11.68
N THR A 129 -13.81 -8.17 10.52
CA THR A 129 -14.42 -6.97 9.93
C THR A 129 -14.51 -7.17 8.44
N SER A 130 -15.59 -6.71 7.84
CA SER A 130 -15.79 -6.74 6.39
C SER A 130 -16.21 -5.38 5.86
N ILE A 131 -15.81 -5.09 4.63
CA ILE A 131 -16.27 -3.94 3.87
C ILE A 131 -16.88 -4.43 2.56
N TYR A 132 -17.99 -3.82 2.19
CA TYR A 132 -18.80 -4.21 1.05
C TYR A 132 -18.86 -3.09 0.00
N TYR A 133 -18.63 -3.45 -1.26
CA TYR A 133 -18.63 -2.54 -2.41
C TYR A 133 -19.79 -2.88 -3.34
N ASN A 134 -20.80 -2.02 -3.38
CA ASN A 134 -21.98 -2.15 -4.22
C ASN A 134 -21.73 -1.67 -5.65
N PHE A 135 -20.75 -2.22 -6.35
CA PHE A 135 -20.39 -1.76 -7.69
C PHE A 135 -21.50 -1.96 -8.72
N SER A 136 -22.35 -2.97 -8.52
CA SER A 136 -23.48 -3.23 -9.42
C SER A 136 -24.56 -2.15 -9.35
N SER A 137 -24.74 -1.51 -8.20
CA SER A 137 -25.82 -0.54 -7.93
C SER A 137 -25.32 0.89 -7.70
N ASP A 138 -24.15 1.07 -7.10
CA ASP A 138 -23.54 2.38 -6.84
C ASP A 138 -22.60 2.78 -7.99
N HIS A 139 -23.16 3.46 -8.99
CA HIS A 139 -22.44 3.91 -10.15
C HIS A 139 -21.30 4.89 -9.81
N ILE A 140 -21.49 5.77 -8.81
CA ILE A 140 -20.46 6.74 -8.39
C ILE A 140 -19.26 6.00 -7.78
N LEU A 141 -19.52 5.05 -6.90
CA LEU A 141 -18.47 4.22 -6.30
C LEU A 141 -17.73 3.43 -7.37
N ARG A 142 -18.47 2.80 -8.30
CA ARG A 142 -17.89 2.02 -9.40
C ARG A 142 -16.94 2.86 -10.25
N GLU A 143 -17.35 4.07 -10.67
CA GLU A 143 -16.51 4.95 -11.49
C GLU A 143 -15.24 5.42 -10.75
N GLN A 144 -15.26 5.54 -9.43
CA GLN A 144 -14.09 5.87 -8.64
C GLN A 144 -13.04 4.73 -8.61
N TYR A 145 -13.48 3.48 -8.83
CA TYR A 145 -12.61 2.30 -8.84
C TYR A 145 -12.35 1.73 -10.24
N ARG A 146 -12.90 2.34 -11.28
CA ARG A 146 -12.66 1.93 -12.67
C ARG A 146 -11.31 2.48 -13.16
N ASN A 147 -10.58 1.67 -13.90
CA ASN A 147 -9.39 2.09 -14.63
C ASN A 147 -9.70 2.35 -16.12
N PRO A 148 -8.77 2.92 -16.94
CA PRO A 148 -9.00 3.21 -18.34
C PRO A 148 -9.33 1.99 -19.22
N TRP A 149 -8.97 0.78 -18.78
CA TRP A 149 -9.23 -0.49 -19.50
C TRP A 149 -10.48 -1.21 -19.02
N ASN A 150 -11.36 -0.53 -18.30
CA ASN A 150 -12.59 -1.08 -17.75
C ASN A 150 -12.37 -2.22 -16.71
N HIS A 151 -11.23 -2.22 -16.05
CA HIS A 151 -10.92 -3.12 -14.96
C HIS A 151 -10.92 -2.36 -13.62
N ILE A 152 -10.76 -3.11 -12.54
CA ILE A 152 -10.65 -2.51 -11.22
C ILE A 152 -9.31 -1.79 -11.04
N ARG A 153 -9.33 -0.64 -10.39
CA ARG A 153 -8.15 0.15 -10.05
C ARG A 153 -7.46 -0.42 -8.83
N MET A 154 -6.59 -1.44 -9.05
CA MET A 154 -5.93 -2.21 -8.00
C MET A 154 -5.21 -1.32 -6.97
N GLY A 155 -4.56 -0.24 -7.38
CA GLY A 155 -3.89 0.67 -6.44
C GLY A 155 -4.83 1.24 -5.37
N LYS A 156 -6.13 1.48 -5.69
CA LYS A 156 -7.11 1.88 -4.68
C LYS A 156 -7.49 0.73 -3.75
N LEU A 157 -7.65 -0.48 -4.27
CA LEU A 157 -7.92 -1.64 -3.43
C LEU A 157 -6.76 -1.90 -2.45
N VAL A 158 -5.51 -1.79 -2.92
CA VAL A 158 -4.33 -1.94 -2.08
C VAL A 158 -4.33 -0.92 -0.92
N GLU A 159 -4.73 0.34 -1.18
CA GLU A 159 -4.94 1.35 -0.14
C GLU A 159 -6.03 0.93 0.86
N ASP A 160 -7.15 0.40 0.37
CA ASP A 160 -8.28 -0.02 1.21
C ASP A 160 -7.95 -1.25 2.06
N PHE A 161 -7.15 -2.18 1.52
CA PHE A 161 -6.66 -3.33 2.28
C PHE A 161 -5.86 -2.90 3.52
N ASP A 162 -4.95 -1.93 3.40
CA ASP A 162 -4.19 -1.40 4.55
C ASP A 162 -5.11 -0.71 5.57
N ALA A 163 -6.11 0.05 5.11
CA ALA A 163 -7.10 0.69 5.99
C ALA A 163 -7.96 -0.32 6.75
N LEU A 164 -8.38 -1.41 6.09
CA LEU A 164 -9.17 -2.48 6.70
C LEU A 164 -8.32 -3.26 7.69
N ALA A 165 -7.08 -3.65 7.32
CA ALA A 165 -6.14 -4.32 8.22
C ALA A 165 -5.89 -3.48 9.49
N GLY A 166 -5.67 -2.16 9.34
CA GLY A 166 -5.53 -1.25 10.46
C GLY A 166 -6.77 -1.16 11.34
N THR A 167 -7.97 -1.28 10.75
CA THR A 167 -9.24 -1.29 11.50
C THR A 167 -9.40 -2.59 12.29
N ILE A 168 -9.06 -3.74 11.69
CA ILE A 168 -9.06 -5.05 12.35
C ILE A 168 -8.04 -5.08 13.50
N ALA A 169 -6.81 -4.59 13.26
CA ALA A 169 -5.77 -4.46 14.27
C ALA A 169 -6.26 -3.66 15.47
N PHE A 170 -6.90 -2.52 15.20
CA PHE A 170 -7.45 -1.66 16.24
C PHE A 170 -8.55 -2.37 17.05
N LYS A 171 -9.51 -3.03 16.37
CA LYS A 171 -10.59 -3.78 17.00
C LYS A 171 -10.06 -4.92 17.88
N HIS A 172 -8.99 -5.60 17.44
CA HIS A 172 -8.33 -6.64 18.23
C HIS A 172 -7.69 -6.09 19.51
N CYS A 173 -7.05 -4.94 19.44
CA CYS A 173 -6.37 -4.29 20.56
C CYS A 173 -7.34 -3.55 21.51
N SER A 174 -8.56 -3.23 21.10
CA SER A 174 -9.58 -2.55 21.94
C SER A 174 -10.30 -3.55 22.82
N ASN A 175 -10.51 -3.22 24.09
CA ASN A 175 -11.29 -4.05 25.00
C ASN A 175 -12.78 -3.76 24.90
N GLU A 176 -13.63 -4.70 25.35
CA GLU A 176 -15.11 -4.57 25.31
C GLU A 176 -15.63 -3.47 26.23
N ASP A 177 -14.92 -3.20 27.32
CA ASP A 177 -15.26 -2.17 28.32
C ASP A 177 -15.05 -0.75 27.78
N GLY A 178 -14.73 -0.59 26.51
CA GLY A 178 -14.36 0.70 25.93
C GLY A 178 -13.01 1.25 26.42
N ALA A 179 -12.35 0.53 27.31
CA ALA A 179 -11.03 0.89 27.80
C ALA A 179 -9.98 0.56 26.73
N THR A 180 -9.57 1.55 25.96
CA THR A 180 -8.50 1.40 24.99
C THR A 180 -7.20 2.02 25.50
N ARG A 181 -6.09 1.28 25.36
CA ARG A 181 -4.77 1.89 25.55
C ARG A 181 -4.50 2.87 24.40
N PRO A 182 -3.81 3.97 24.62
CA PRO A 182 -3.36 4.86 23.57
C PRO A 182 -2.24 4.18 22.72
N LEU A 183 -2.63 3.21 21.88
CA LEU A 183 -1.71 2.45 21.04
C LEU A 183 -1.52 3.12 19.68
N LEU A 184 -0.29 3.17 19.23
CA LEU A 184 0.09 3.45 17.85
C LEU A 184 0.23 2.13 17.11
N LEU A 185 -0.73 1.80 16.24
CA LEU A 185 -0.68 0.63 15.37
C LEU A 185 -0.08 1.04 14.03
N VAL A 186 1.02 0.42 13.66
CA VAL A 186 1.73 0.71 12.41
C VAL A 186 1.84 -0.54 11.56
N THR A 187 1.63 -0.41 10.27
CA THR A 187 1.92 -1.44 9.28
C THR A 187 3.42 -1.65 9.24
N ALA A 188 3.88 -2.86 9.49
CA ALA A 188 5.30 -3.21 9.47
C ALA A 188 5.71 -3.83 8.14
N SER A 189 4.88 -4.75 7.62
CA SER A 189 5.05 -5.35 6.29
C SER A 189 3.70 -5.76 5.70
N VAL A 190 3.70 -5.94 4.39
CA VAL A 190 2.72 -6.77 3.67
C VAL A 190 3.53 -7.94 3.14
N ASP A 191 3.23 -9.13 3.63
CA ASP A 191 4.08 -10.29 3.33
C ASP A 191 3.78 -10.85 1.94
N LYS A 192 2.50 -11.00 1.62
CA LYS A 192 2.06 -11.44 0.29
C LYS A 192 0.62 -10.99 0.02
N MET A 193 0.36 -10.54 -1.22
CA MET A 193 -0.99 -10.27 -1.72
C MET A 193 -1.12 -10.88 -3.11
N VAL A 194 -1.89 -11.96 -3.25
CA VAL A 194 -1.98 -12.75 -4.49
C VAL A 194 -3.37 -12.65 -5.09
N LEU A 195 -3.43 -12.28 -6.36
CA LEU A 195 -4.63 -12.31 -7.17
C LEU A 195 -4.80 -13.70 -7.80
N LYS A 196 -5.69 -14.52 -7.24
CA LYS A 196 -5.97 -15.88 -7.70
C LYS A 196 -6.90 -15.95 -8.91
N LYS A 197 -7.82 -14.98 -9.03
CA LYS A 197 -8.81 -14.91 -10.12
C LYS A 197 -9.07 -13.45 -10.48
N PRO A 198 -9.40 -13.14 -11.75
CA PRO A 198 -9.75 -11.78 -12.17
C PRO A 198 -10.89 -11.20 -11.35
N ILE A 199 -10.80 -9.89 -11.08
CA ILE A 199 -11.83 -9.11 -10.37
C ILE A 199 -12.58 -8.26 -11.40
N HIS A 200 -13.92 -8.39 -11.42
CA HIS A 200 -14.79 -7.66 -12.35
C HIS A 200 -15.33 -6.39 -11.69
N ILE A 201 -15.26 -5.26 -12.41
CA ILE A 201 -15.66 -3.95 -11.88
C ILE A 201 -17.19 -3.80 -11.79
N ASP A 202 -17.94 -4.59 -12.54
CA ASP A 202 -19.41 -4.50 -12.60
C ASP A 202 -20.11 -5.42 -11.57
N GLU A 203 -19.35 -6.23 -10.84
CA GLU A 203 -19.84 -7.14 -9.81
C GLU A 203 -19.54 -6.59 -8.41
N ASP A 204 -20.48 -6.82 -7.49
CA ASP A 204 -20.26 -6.47 -6.08
C ASP A 204 -19.13 -7.29 -5.48
N LEU A 205 -18.38 -6.68 -4.60
CA LEU A 205 -17.29 -7.38 -3.91
C LEU A 205 -17.30 -7.12 -2.41
N THR A 206 -16.72 -8.06 -1.68
CA THR A 206 -16.51 -7.96 -0.24
C THR A 206 -15.04 -8.21 0.06
N ILE A 207 -14.45 -7.37 0.91
CA ILE A 207 -13.16 -7.64 1.54
C ILE A 207 -13.42 -7.89 3.00
N ALA A 208 -12.98 -9.04 3.50
CA ALA A 208 -13.16 -9.42 4.89
C ALA A 208 -11.88 -10.03 5.45
N GLY A 209 -11.67 -9.90 6.76
CA GLY A 209 -10.54 -10.54 7.40
C GLY A 209 -10.59 -10.49 8.91
N ALA A 210 -9.59 -11.10 9.51
CA ALA A 210 -9.42 -11.18 10.96
C ALA A 210 -7.93 -11.30 11.31
N VAL A 211 -7.60 -11.14 12.60
CA VAL A 211 -6.27 -11.46 13.11
C VAL A 211 -6.11 -12.97 13.12
N THR A 212 -5.06 -13.47 12.48
CA THR A 212 -4.73 -14.90 12.37
C THR A 212 -3.69 -15.32 13.38
N TRP A 213 -2.74 -14.44 13.70
CA TRP A 213 -1.64 -14.73 14.60
C TRP A 213 -1.22 -13.49 15.40
N VAL A 214 -0.71 -13.71 16.61
CA VAL A 214 -0.18 -12.67 17.48
C VAL A 214 1.11 -13.13 18.13
N GLY A 215 2.16 -12.30 17.98
CA GLY A 215 3.38 -12.40 18.75
C GLY A 215 3.32 -11.61 20.05
N ARG A 216 4.47 -11.02 20.49
CA ARG A 216 4.46 -10.17 21.69
C ARG A 216 3.80 -8.80 21.43
N SER A 217 4.18 -8.13 20.34
CA SER A 217 3.74 -6.78 19.96
C SER A 217 3.36 -6.68 18.49
N SER A 218 3.48 -7.76 17.74
CA SER A 218 3.11 -7.87 16.34
C SER A 218 1.91 -8.78 16.18
N MET A 219 1.11 -8.52 15.15
CA MET A 219 -0.01 -9.35 14.76
C MET A 219 -0.04 -9.52 13.25
N GLU A 220 -0.45 -10.69 12.79
CA GLU A 220 -0.73 -10.96 11.39
C GLU A 220 -2.23 -10.93 11.15
N ILE A 221 -2.63 -10.33 10.04
CA ILE A 221 -4.01 -10.15 9.61
C ILE A 221 -4.13 -10.67 8.20
N GLN A 222 -4.99 -11.67 8.01
CA GLN A 222 -5.33 -12.16 6.68
C GLN A 222 -6.61 -11.50 6.21
N LEU A 223 -6.59 -10.99 4.98
CA LEU A 223 -7.72 -10.40 4.27
C LEU A 223 -8.03 -11.23 3.02
N GLU A 224 -9.30 -11.46 2.78
CA GLU A 224 -9.81 -12.17 1.61
C GLU A 224 -10.78 -11.28 0.85
N LEU A 225 -10.60 -11.18 -0.48
CA LEU A 225 -11.54 -10.53 -1.38
C LEU A 225 -12.37 -11.59 -2.09
N THR A 226 -13.68 -11.44 -2.02
CA THR A 226 -14.66 -12.30 -2.72
C THR A 226 -15.58 -11.45 -3.58
N GLN A 227 -16.04 -12.00 -4.69
CA GLN A 227 -17.12 -11.45 -5.53
C GLN A 227 -18.25 -12.45 -5.64
N PHE A 228 -19.47 -11.95 -5.72
CA PHE A 228 -20.64 -12.77 -5.88
C PHE A 228 -21.24 -12.54 -7.27
N THR A 229 -21.27 -13.58 -8.08
CA THR A 229 -21.97 -13.54 -9.36
C THR A 229 -23.49 -13.65 -9.12
N LYS A 230 -24.27 -12.71 -9.65
CA LYS A 230 -25.73 -12.71 -9.54
C LYS A 230 -26.30 -14.04 -10.06
N GLY A 231 -26.96 -14.78 -9.18
CA GLY A 231 -27.61 -16.06 -9.52
C GLY A 231 -27.06 -17.29 -8.76
N ASN A 232 -25.95 -17.18 -8.03
CA ASN A 232 -25.32 -18.30 -7.33
C ASN A 232 -25.09 -17.99 -5.83
N GLU A 233 -26.13 -17.55 -5.13
CA GLU A 233 -26.05 -17.13 -3.71
C GLU A 233 -25.65 -18.25 -2.72
N LYS A 234 -25.52 -19.50 -3.19
CA LYS A 234 -25.28 -20.66 -2.32
C LYS A 234 -23.90 -21.32 -2.43
N ILE A 235 -23.05 -20.89 -3.35
CA ILE A 235 -21.69 -21.43 -3.45
C ILE A 235 -20.74 -20.43 -2.84
N GLN A 236 -20.13 -20.79 -1.73
CA GLN A 236 -19.02 -20.04 -1.13
C GLN A 236 -17.85 -20.10 -2.12
N GLU A 237 -17.77 -19.09 -3.00
CA GLU A 237 -16.66 -19.02 -3.97
C GLU A 237 -15.33 -18.85 -3.24
N SER A 238 -14.30 -19.51 -3.76
CA SER A 238 -12.93 -19.33 -3.29
C SER A 238 -12.52 -17.86 -3.45
N PRO A 239 -11.74 -17.30 -2.51
CA PRO A 239 -11.34 -15.90 -2.56
C PRO A 239 -10.58 -15.61 -3.86
N LYS A 240 -10.91 -14.47 -4.48
CA LYS A 240 -10.23 -13.99 -5.71
C LYS A 240 -8.88 -13.36 -5.41
N LEU A 241 -8.73 -12.78 -4.22
CA LEU A 241 -7.47 -12.22 -3.74
C LEU A 241 -7.33 -12.49 -2.24
N VAL A 242 -6.12 -12.84 -1.83
CA VAL A 242 -5.73 -13.03 -0.42
C VAL A 242 -4.54 -12.13 -0.13
N ALA A 243 -4.52 -11.50 1.05
CA ALA A 243 -3.47 -10.60 1.48
C ALA A 243 -3.14 -10.78 2.96
N ASN A 244 -1.85 -10.83 3.30
CA ASN A 244 -1.35 -10.95 4.66
C ASN A 244 -0.61 -9.68 5.07
N PHE A 245 -1.06 -9.06 6.16
CA PHE A 245 -0.51 -7.83 6.70
C PHE A 245 0.06 -8.07 8.09
N THR A 246 1.25 -7.56 8.35
CA THR A 246 1.84 -7.56 9.69
C THR A 246 1.77 -6.16 10.30
N PHE A 247 1.10 -6.03 11.44
CA PHE A 247 1.03 -4.81 12.24
C PHE A 247 1.87 -4.93 13.51
N VAL A 248 2.41 -3.81 13.97
CA VAL A 248 3.14 -3.71 15.24
C VAL A 248 2.49 -2.64 16.12
N ALA A 249 2.26 -3.00 17.37
CA ALA A 249 1.74 -2.09 18.38
C ALA A 249 2.88 -1.41 19.13
N ARG A 250 2.80 -0.09 19.22
CA ARG A 250 3.72 0.76 19.96
C ARG A 250 2.95 1.66 20.91
N ASP A 251 3.56 1.99 22.01
CA ASP A 251 3.05 3.03 22.90
C ASP A 251 3.09 4.38 22.19
N SER A 252 1.98 5.14 22.24
CA SER A 252 1.86 6.40 21.50
C SER A 252 2.78 7.51 22.02
N VAL A 253 3.23 7.43 23.29
CA VAL A 253 4.08 8.42 23.94
C VAL A 253 5.55 8.06 23.81
N THR A 254 5.90 6.81 24.18
CA THR A 254 7.31 6.37 24.22
C THR A 254 7.80 5.79 22.91
N GLY A 255 6.90 5.44 21.97
CA GLY A 255 7.22 4.78 20.71
C GLY A 255 7.75 3.34 20.86
N LYS A 256 7.84 2.80 22.10
CA LYS A 256 8.33 1.45 22.35
C LYS A 256 7.27 0.41 22.04
N ALA A 257 7.70 -0.78 21.62
CA ALA A 257 6.82 -1.92 21.38
C ALA A 257 6.14 -2.35 22.68
N VAL A 258 4.82 -2.59 22.63
CA VAL A 258 4.02 -3.01 23.79
C VAL A 258 3.30 -4.33 23.53
N PRO A 259 3.12 -5.17 24.56
CA PRO A 259 2.34 -6.39 24.44
C PRO A 259 0.88 -6.09 24.08
N ILE A 260 0.28 -6.98 23.27
CA ILE A 260 -1.10 -6.88 22.80
C ILE A 260 -1.89 -8.13 23.17
N ASN A 261 -3.21 -8.06 23.02
CA ASN A 261 -4.13 -9.17 23.24
C ASN A 261 -3.72 -10.37 22.41
N GLN A 262 -3.77 -11.58 22.99
CA GLN A 262 -3.45 -12.81 22.31
C GLN A 262 -4.62 -13.27 21.44
N VAL A 263 -4.34 -14.04 20.36
CA VAL A 263 -5.36 -14.68 19.56
C VAL A 263 -5.50 -16.15 19.96
N LEU A 264 -6.75 -16.59 20.13
CA LEU A 264 -7.08 -17.97 20.43
C LEU A 264 -7.95 -18.53 19.29
N PRO A 265 -7.39 -19.35 18.39
CA PRO A 265 -8.14 -19.95 17.29
C PRO A 265 -9.13 -21.00 17.84
N GLU A 266 -10.38 -20.95 17.39
CA GLU A 266 -11.46 -21.83 17.84
C GLU A 266 -11.75 -22.94 16.82
N THR A 267 -11.71 -22.62 15.52
CA THR A 267 -12.02 -23.54 14.43
C THR A 267 -10.76 -24.18 13.85
N GLU A 268 -10.89 -25.36 13.20
CA GLU A 268 -9.77 -26.03 12.53
C GLU A 268 -9.14 -25.14 11.44
N LYS A 269 -9.96 -24.39 10.68
CA LYS A 269 -9.45 -23.44 9.69
C LYS A 269 -8.60 -22.36 10.36
N GLU A 270 -9.04 -21.82 11.48
CA GLU A 270 -8.29 -20.79 12.24
C GLU A 270 -6.98 -21.33 12.80
N LYS A 271 -6.96 -22.60 13.26
CA LYS A 271 -5.73 -23.24 13.74
C LYS A 271 -4.72 -23.41 12.63
N LEU A 272 -5.14 -23.88 11.46
CA LEU A 272 -4.27 -23.99 10.28
C LEU A 272 -3.66 -22.63 9.90
N LEU A 273 -4.47 -21.58 9.82
CA LEU A 273 -3.99 -20.23 9.52
C LEU A 273 -3.02 -19.71 10.59
N TRP A 274 -3.27 -20.04 11.86
CA TRP A 274 -2.38 -19.68 12.95
C TRP A 274 -1.02 -20.40 12.84
N GLU A 275 -1.02 -21.70 12.50
CA GLU A 275 0.21 -22.48 12.31
C GLU A 275 1.03 -21.99 11.13
N GLU A 276 0.39 -21.66 9.99
CA GLU A 276 1.03 -21.07 8.83
C GLU A 276 1.69 -19.74 9.16
N ALA A 277 0.97 -18.86 9.86
CA ALA A 277 1.49 -17.55 10.27
C ALA A 277 2.65 -17.67 11.30
N GLU A 278 2.56 -18.62 12.24
CA GLU A 278 3.64 -18.92 13.19
C GLU A 278 4.91 -19.42 12.47
N LYS A 279 4.74 -20.30 11.47
CA LYS A 279 5.85 -20.79 10.63
C LYS A 279 6.50 -19.65 9.87
N SER A 280 5.70 -18.80 9.19
CA SER A 280 6.19 -17.64 8.46
C SER A 280 6.91 -16.64 9.38
N SER A 281 6.41 -16.43 10.60
CA SER A 281 7.06 -15.58 11.60
C SER A 281 8.43 -16.12 12.03
N LYS A 282 8.56 -17.45 12.18
CA LYS A 282 9.83 -18.10 12.53
C LYS A 282 10.83 -17.98 11.39
N LEU A 283 10.42 -18.24 10.15
CA LEU A 283 11.28 -18.10 8.95
C LEU A 283 11.80 -16.66 8.80
N ARG A 284 10.93 -15.65 8.95
CA ARG A 284 11.35 -14.24 8.92
C ARG A 284 12.42 -13.90 9.96
N LYS A 285 12.34 -14.48 11.16
CA LYS A 285 13.34 -14.28 12.21
C LYS A 285 14.66 -14.96 11.86
N GLN A 286 14.62 -16.15 11.27
CA GLN A 286 15.80 -16.89 10.82
C GLN A 286 16.52 -16.14 9.70
N ARG A 287 15.82 -15.71 8.64
CA ARG A 287 16.39 -14.90 7.54
C ARG A 287 17.15 -13.68 8.06
N LYS A 288 16.55 -12.91 8.98
CA LYS A 288 17.23 -11.74 9.59
C LYS A 288 18.50 -12.08 10.37
N THR A 289 18.65 -13.32 10.78
CA THR A 289 19.86 -13.80 11.48
C THR A 289 20.89 -14.27 10.48
N GLU A 290 20.48 -14.92 9.40
CA GLU A 290 21.34 -15.47 8.33
C GLU A 290 21.93 -14.38 7.44
N GLU A 291 21.17 -13.33 7.11
CA GLU A 291 21.66 -12.12 6.40
C GLU A 291 22.87 -11.47 7.10
N LYS A 292 23.06 -11.74 8.39
CA LYS A 292 24.22 -11.27 9.17
C LYS A 292 25.44 -12.20 9.05
N HIS A 293 25.28 -13.40 8.49
CA HIS A 293 26.33 -14.43 8.48
C HIS A 293 26.73 -14.90 7.07
N GLY A 294 26.38 -14.16 6.01
CA GLY A 294 26.69 -14.32 4.59
C GLY A 294 27.35 -15.65 4.16
N ASN A 295 26.65 -16.44 3.34
CA ASN A 295 27.20 -17.64 2.74
C ASN A 295 27.77 -17.32 1.35
N ASP A 296 29.09 -17.19 1.22
CA ASP A 296 29.78 -16.48 0.11
C ASP A 296 30.13 -17.36 -1.13
N GLY A 297 29.99 -18.67 -1.07
CA GLY A 297 30.62 -19.54 -2.08
C GLY A 297 29.83 -19.72 -3.41
N ASP A 298 28.53 -19.96 -3.36
CA ASP A 298 27.70 -20.22 -4.54
C ASP A 298 27.16 -18.92 -5.18
N THR A 299 26.96 -17.94 -4.37
CA THR A 299 26.47 -16.61 -4.77
C THR A 299 27.39 -15.94 -5.81
N GLY A 300 28.72 -16.15 -5.72
CA GLY A 300 29.70 -15.57 -6.65
C GLY A 300 29.55 -16.07 -8.09
N ASN A 301 29.28 -17.37 -8.27
CA ASN A 301 29.11 -17.96 -9.59
C ASN A 301 27.79 -17.52 -10.24
N ARG A 302 26.70 -17.49 -9.48
CA ARG A 302 25.38 -17.02 -9.94
C ARG A 302 25.42 -15.52 -10.30
N LEU A 303 26.12 -14.73 -9.47
CA LEU A 303 26.34 -13.29 -9.71
C LEU A 303 27.09 -13.06 -11.02
N SER A 304 28.18 -13.81 -11.25
CA SER A 304 28.99 -13.70 -12.47
C SER A 304 28.20 -14.10 -13.73
N ALA A 305 27.36 -15.12 -13.62
CA ALA A 305 26.48 -15.55 -14.71
C ALA A 305 25.45 -14.47 -15.09
N LEU A 306 24.80 -13.85 -14.11
CA LEU A 306 23.85 -12.77 -14.35
C LEU A 306 24.52 -11.53 -14.98
N LEU A 307 25.75 -11.23 -14.58
CA LEU A 307 26.49 -10.08 -15.10
C LEU A 307 27.07 -10.30 -16.50
N ALA A 308 27.17 -11.54 -16.98
CA ALA A 308 27.83 -11.87 -18.25
C ALA A 308 27.19 -11.12 -19.42
N GLU A 309 25.87 -11.16 -19.54
CA GLU A 309 25.13 -10.46 -20.61
C GLU A 309 25.22 -8.93 -20.46
N GLY A 310 25.09 -8.41 -19.24
CA GLY A 310 25.21 -6.97 -18.95
C GLY A 310 26.61 -6.40 -19.30
N ARG A 311 27.68 -7.19 -19.13
CA ARG A 311 29.03 -6.83 -19.55
C ARG A 311 29.14 -6.69 -21.07
N ILE A 312 28.46 -7.56 -21.85
CA ILE A 312 28.43 -7.44 -23.31
C ILE A 312 27.81 -6.11 -23.72
N PHE A 313 26.73 -5.68 -23.07
CA PHE A 313 26.13 -4.37 -23.34
C PHE A 313 27.08 -3.20 -23.06
N SER A 314 27.93 -3.32 -22.04
CA SER A 314 28.85 -2.27 -21.65
C SER A 314 30.11 -2.23 -22.54
N ASP A 315 30.69 -3.39 -22.81
CA ASP A 315 32.00 -3.52 -23.45
C ASP A 315 31.91 -3.70 -24.96
N MET A 316 30.86 -4.38 -25.44
CA MET A 316 30.67 -4.72 -26.85
C MET A 316 29.20 -4.55 -27.28
N PRO A 317 28.61 -3.35 -27.22
CA PRO A 317 27.18 -3.12 -27.43
C PRO A 317 26.67 -3.58 -28.80
N ALA A 318 27.55 -3.67 -29.80
CA ALA A 318 27.22 -4.18 -31.15
C ALA A 318 26.93 -5.69 -31.15
N LEU A 319 27.42 -6.43 -30.17
CA LEU A 319 27.20 -7.87 -30.00
C LEU A 319 26.10 -8.20 -28.98
N ALA A 320 25.57 -7.18 -28.30
CA ALA A 320 24.51 -7.36 -27.31
C ALA A 320 23.24 -7.96 -27.94
N ASN A 321 22.61 -8.84 -27.18
CA ASN A 321 21.37 -9.46 -27.60
C ASN A 321 20.26 -8.39 -27.73
N ARG A 322 19.60 -8.31 -28.88
CA ARG A 322 18.52 -7.35 -29.14
C ARG A 322 17.23 -7.67 -28.38
N ASP A 323 17.06 -8.91 -27.94
CA ASP A 323 15.94 -9.37 -27.12
C ASP A 323 16.21 -9.12 -25.62
N SER A 324 17.34 -8.51 -25.26
CA SER A 324 17.67 -8.08 -23.89
C SER A 324 17.68 -6.55 -23.78
N ILE A 325 17.55 -6.06 -22.53
CA ILE A 325 17.62 -4.65 -22.17
C ILE A 325 18.28 -4.49 -20.80
N LEU A 326 19.04 -3.45 -20.60
CA LEU A 326 19.63 -3.18 -19.29
C LEU A 326 18.57 -2.73 -18.27
N MET A 327 18.70 -3.19 -17.05
CA MET A 327 17.80 -2.81 -15.95
C MET A 327 17.65 -1.29 -15.81
N LYS A 328 18.74 -0.54 -15.87
CA LYS A 328 18.77 0.93 -15.78
C LYS A 328 17.89 1.63 -16.84
N ASP A 329 17.71 1.01 -18.02
CA ASP A 329 16.94 1.57 -19.13
C ASP A 329 15.42 1.35 -18.97
N THR A 330 15.01 0.55 -17.98
CA THR A 330 13.62 0.34 -17.60
C THR A 330 13.16 1.28 -16.50
N CYS A 331 14.05 2.12 -15.97
CA CYS A 331 13.80 2.92 -14.78
C CYS A 331 12.83 4.08 -15.03
N LEU A 332 11.83 4.20 -14.16
CA LEU A 332 11.00 5.39 -14.02
C LEU A 332 11.12 5.96 -12.61
N GLN A 333 10.70 7.21 -12.44
CA GLN A 333 10.67 7.84 -11.12
C GLN A 333 9.55 8.85 -11.01
N ASN A 334 9.07 9.03 -9.78
CA ASN A 334 8.12 10.05 -9.41
C ASN A 334 8.56 10.71 -8.10
N SER A 335 8.31 12.02 -7.94
CA SER A 335 8.69 12.76 -6.73
C SER A 335 7.60 13.75 -6.37
N PHE A 336 7.31 13.87 -5.08
CA PHE A 336 6.30 14.80 -4.57
C PHE A 336 6.57 15.17 -3.12
N ILE A 337 5.99 16.29 -2.67
CA ILE A 337 5.95 16.65 -1.26
C ILE A 337 4.75 16.00 -0.61
N CYS A 338 4.96 15.34 0.51
CA CYS A 338 3.91 14.70 1.29
C CYS A 338 2.99 15.77 1.94
N GLN A 339 1.73 15.76 1.53
CA GLN A 339 0.75 16.77 1.96
C GLN A 339 -0.01 16.35 3.23
N PRO A 340 -0.51 17.29 4.05
CA PRO A 340 -1.30 16.99 5.24
C PRO A 340 -2.54 16.12 4.97
N GLN A 341 -3.13 16.22 3.77
CA GLN A 341 -4.30 15.45 3.36
C GLN A 341 -4.02 13.96 3.16
N GLN A 342 -2.74 13.58 3.07
CA GLN A 342 -2.28 12.19 2.86
C GLN A 342 -1.94 11.48 4.17
N ARG A 343 -2.17 12.15 5.31
CA ARG A 343 -1.89 11.59 6.63
C ARG A 343 -2.90 10.53 7.05
N ASN A 344 -2.45 9.62 7.89
CA ASN A 344 -3.32 8.71 8.62
C ASN A 344 -3.91 9.41 9.88
N ILE A 345 -4.70 8.66 10.64
CA ILE A 345 -5.31 9.15 11.90
C ILE A 345 -4.28 9.52 12.98
N HIS A 346 -3.03 9.09 12.84
CA HIS A 346 -1.93 9.39 13.77
C HIS A 346 -1.04 10.55 13.28
N GLY A 347 -1.40 11.24 12.20
CA GLY A 347 -0.71 12.41 11.68
C GLY A 347 0.50 12.15 10.77
N ARG A 348 0.86 10.87 10.50
CA ARG A 348 1.90 10.46 9.56
C ARG A 348 1.31 10.11 8.20
N ILE A 349 2.14 10.05 7.17
CA ILE A 349 1.67 9.62 5.85
C ILE A 349 1.16 8.18 5.94
N PHE A 350 -0.03 7.97 5.37
CA PHE A 350 -0.75 6.70 5.41
C PHE A 350 -0.02 5.63 4.59
N GLY A 351 0.18 4.43 5.16
CA GLY A 351 0.87 3.32 4.49
C GLY A 351 0.19 2.90 3.19
N GLY A 352 -1.13 2.75 3.22
CA GLY A 352 -1.93 2.44 2.04
C GLY A 352 -1.80 3.48 0.92
N PHE A 353 -1.65 4.78 1.25
CA PHE A 353 -1.36 5.80 0.26
C PHE A 353 0.00 5.58 -0.40
N LEU A 354 1.04 5.23 0.37
CA LEU A 354 2.37 4.93 -0.18
C LEU A 354 2.32 3.70 -1.09
N MET A 355 1.61 2.64 -0.67
CA MET A 355 1.41 1.43 -1.46
C MET A 355 0.68 1.74 -2.78
N ARG A 356 -0.37 2.56 -2.75
CA ARG A 356 -1.08 2.99 -3.96
C ARG A 356 -0.15 3.73 -4.92
N ARG A 357 0.64 4.67 -4.42
CA ARG A 357 1.57 5.46 -5.25
C ARG A 357 2.68 4.60 -5.84
N ALA A 358 3.20 3.65 -5.05
CA ALA A 358 4.18 2.67 -5.52
C ALA A 358 3.57 1.75 -6.60
N PHE A 359 2.36 1.23 -6.37
CA PHE A 359 1.66 0.40 -7.35
C PHE A 359 1.41 1.14 -8.68
N GLU A 360 0.90 2.39 -8.62
CA GLU A 360 0.64 3.20 -9.81
C GLU A 360 1.93 3.43 -10.63
N LEU A 361 3.07 3.62 -9.96
CA LEU A 361 4.36 3.78 -10.64
C LEU A 361 4.89 2.44 -11.19
N ALA A 362 4.77 1.34 -10.42
CA ALA A 362 5.15 0.00 -10.89
C ALA A 362 4.35 -0.43 -12.13
N PHE A 363 3.03 -0.22 -12.10
CA PHE A 363 2.16 -0.48 -13.25
C PHE A 363 2.60 0.34 -14.48
N SER A 364 2.91 1.62 -14.29
CA SER A 364 3.40 2.48 -15.38
C SER A 364 4.72 1.99 -15.95
N THR A 365 5.61 1.47 -15.10
CA THR A 365 6.90 0.90 -15.49
C THR A 365 6.71 -0.38 -16.30
N ALA A 366 5.89 -1.31 -15.80
CA ALA A 366 5.57 -2.53 -16.52
C ALA A 366 4.88 -2.25 -17.86
N TYR A 367 3.97 -1.26 -17.90
CA TYR A 367 3.28 -0.85 -19.12
C TYR A 367 4.24 -0.24 -20.17
N ALA A 368 5.11 0.68 -19.74
CA ALA A 368 6.11 1.28 -20.62
C ALA A 368 7.11 0.23 -21.14
N PHE A 369 7.46 -0.74 -20.32
CA PHE A 369 8.37 -1.82 -20.67
C PHE A 369 7.74 -2.83 -21.64
N ALA A 370 6.52 -3.30 -21.34
CA ALA A 370 5.84 -4.32 -22.13
C ALA A 370 5.22 -3.76 -23.43
N GLY A 371 4.89 -2.46 -23.48
CA GLY A 371 4.18 -1.84 -24.61
C GLY A 371 2.67 -2.14 -24.64
N VAL A 372 2.15 -2.94 -23.71
CA VAL A 372 0.74 -3.25 -23.52
C VAL A 372 0.37 -3.17 -22.03
N ALA A 373 -0.91 -2.92 -21.75
CA ALA A 373 -1.37 -2.83 -20.37
C ALA A 373 -1.16 -4.18 -19.64
N PRO A 374 -0.33 -4.23 -18.61
CA PRO A 374 -0.09 -5.45 -17.85
C PRO A 374 -1.26 -5.72 -16.91
N HIS A 375 -1.44 -6.96 -16.50
CA HIS A 375 -2.38 -7.31 -15.45
C HIS A 375 -1.62 -7.63 -14.15
N PHE A 376 -2.18 -7.17 -13.05
CA PHE A 376 -1.63 -7.40 -11.72
C PHE A 376 -1.78 -8.88 -11.33
N LEU A 377 -0.74 -9.46 -10.75
CA LEU A 377 -0.74 -10.81 -10.20
C LEU A 377 -0.52 -10.79 -8.69
N GLU A 378 0.54 -10.13 -8.23
CA GLU A 378 0.81 -10.10 -6.81
C GLU A 378 1.61 -8.86 -6.36
N VAL A 379 1.43 -8.52 -5.09
CA VAL A 379 2.43 -7.81 -4.28
C VAL A 379 3.13 -8.91 -3.50
N ASP A 380 4.40 -9.07 -3.76
CA ASP A 380 5.09 -10.16 -3.14
C ASP A 380 5.65 -9.77 -1.77
N HIS A 381 6.21 -8.59 -1.65
CA HIS A 381 6.66 -8.08 -0.37
C HIS A 381 6.63 -6.55 -0.31
N VAL A 382 6.31 -6.02 0.88
CA VAL A 382 6.42 -4.59 1.20
C VAL A 382 7.06 -4.42 2.56
N ASP A 383 8.16 -3.70 2.61
CA ASP A 383 8.82 -3.30 3.86
C ASP A 383 8.57 -1.84 4.20
N PHE A 384 8.07 -1.59 5.40
CA PHE A 384 7.98 -0.26 5.99
C PHE A 384 9.15 -0.04 6.96
N VAL A 385 10.32 0.32 6.40
CA VAL A 385 11.57 0.47 7.17
C VAL A 385 11.57 1.72 8.03
N LYS A 386 11.12 2.85 7.45
CA LYS A 386 11.06 4.16 8.13
C LYS A 386 9.74 4.84 7.88
N PRO A 387 9.20 5.59 8.88
CA PRO A 387 8.01 6.38 8.69
C PRO A 387 8.26 7.54 7.73
N VAL A 388 7.22 7.92 6.99
CA VAL A 388 7.18 9.10 6.14
C VAL A 388 6.29 10.13 6.81
N ASP A 389 6.78 11.35 6.99
CA ASP A 389 6.06 12.43 7.66
C ASP A 389 5.53 13.46 6.65
N VAL A 390 4.52 14.23 7.09
CA VAL A 390 4.01 15.37 6.33
C VAL A 390 5.15 16.37 6.12
N GLY A 391 5.27 16.90 4.90
CA GLY A 391 6.33 17.82 4.50
C GLY A 391 7.59 17.11 3.96
N ASN A 392 7.73 15.79 4.10
CA ASN A 392 8.86 15.09 3.50
C ASN A 392 8.82 15.19 1.96
N PHE A 393 9.97 15.35 1.34
CA PHE A 393 10.15 15.17 -0.08
C PHE A 393 10.35 13.69 -0.36
N LEU A 394 9.31 13.03 -0.88
CA LEU A 394 9.33 11.62 -1.21
C LEU A 394 9.65 11.42 -2.68
N ARG A 395 10.62 10.54 -2.95
CA ARG A 395 11.03 10.13 -4.28
C ARG A 395 10.86 8.63 -4.43
N LEU A 396 10.01 8.23 -5.37
CA LEU A 396 9.82 6.83 -5.75
C LEU A 396 10.67 6.55 -6.98
N LYS A 397 11.53 5.55 -6.91
CA LYS A 397 12.31 5.02 -8.04
C LYS A 397 11.85 3.60 -8.31
N THR A 398 11.71 3.24 -9.56
CA THR A 398 11.29 1.91 -9.98
C THR A 398 12.13 1.43 -11.16
N CYS A 399 12.28 0.13 -11.26
CA CYS A 399 12.83 -0.56 -12.42
C CYS A 399 12.18 -1.95 -12.56
N VAL A 400 12.24 -2.51 -13.75
CA VAL A 400 12.00 -3.95 -13.92
C VAL A 400 13.25 -4.66 -13.42
N LEU A 401 13.11 -5.52 -12.39
CA LEU A 401 14.24 -6.28 -11.84
C LEU A 401 14.65 -7.40 -12.78
N TYR A 402 13.68 -8.22 -13.18
CA TYR A 402 13.87 -9.34 -14.09
C TYR A 402 12.53 -9.71 -14.73
N THR A 403 12.62 -10.52 -15.75
CA THR A 403 11.48 -11.08 -16.48
C THR A 403 11.56 -12.59 -16.45
N GLU A 404 10.43 -13.26 -16.23
CA GLU A 404 10.32 -14.71 -16.32
C GLU A 404 9.68 -15.08 -17.66
N LEU A 405 10.46 -15.73 -18.50
CA LEU A 405 10.08 -16.08 -19.88
C LEU A 405 10.01 -17.59 -20.11
N ASP A 406 10.13 -18.40 -19.07
CA ASP A 406 10.07 -19.88 -19.12
C ASP A 406 8.76 -20.36 -19.72
N ASN A 407 7.68 -19.66 -19.45
CA ASN A 407 6.41 -19.86 -20.14
C ASN A 407 6.20 -18.75 -21.19
N PRO A 408 6.51 -19.01 -22.47
CA PRO A 408 6.41 -17.99 -23.53
C PRO A 408 5.01 -17.42 -23.73
N THR A 409 3.97 -18.13 -23.27
CA THR A 409 2.57 -17.68 -23.40
C THR A 409 2.11 -16.82 -22.24
N LYS A 410 2.85 -16.79 -21.13
CA LYS A 410 2.51 -16.05 -19.90
C LYS A 410 3.77 -15.45 -19.28
N PRO A 411 4.43 -14.51 -19.96
CA PRO A 411 5.61 -13.86 -19.40
C PRO A 411 5.24 -13.03 -18.17
N LEU A 412 6.14 -13.03 -17.17
CA LEU A 412 6.01 -12.23 -15.96
C LEU A 412 7.04 -11.11 -15.96
N VAL A 413 6.65 -9.99 -15.37
CA VAL A 413 7.47 -8.78 -15.23
C VAL A 413 7.54 -8.42 -13.75
N ASN A 414 8.71 -8.61 -13.14
CA ASN A 414 8.95 -8.32 -11.73
C ASN A 414 9.51 -6.91 -11.56
N VAL A 415 8.82 -6.08 -10.79
CA VAL A 415 9.09 -4.65 -10.67
C VAL A 415 9.39 -4.28 -9.22
N GLU A 416 10.54 -3.65 -8.99
CA GLU A 416 10.89 -3.03 -7.71
C GLU A 416 10.48 -1.56 -7.71
N VAL A 417 9.94 -1.08 -6.57
CA VAL A 417 9.79 0.35 -6.28
C VAL A 417 10.46 0.65 -4.96
N VAL A 418 11.41 1.58 -4.96
CA VAL A 418 12.09 2.04 -3.75
C VAL A 418 11.70 3.47 -3.45
N ALA A 419 11.14 3.69 -2.27
CA ALA A 419 10.78 5.00 -1.76
C ALA A 419 11.94 5.59 -0.95
N HIS A 420 12.32 6.81 -1.28
CA HIS A 420 13.36 7.57 -0.59
C HIS A 420 12.77 8.84 0.02
N VAL A 421 12.99 9.05 1.29
CA VAL A 421 12.80 10.36 1.94
C VAL A 421 14.06 11.18 1.72
N THR A 422 13.92 12.26 0.97
CA THR A 422 15.03 13.17 0.64
C THR A 422 14.87 14.45 1.46
N LYS A 423 15.96 14.89 2.06
CA LYS A 423 16.08 16.15 2.80
C LYS A 423 17.09 17.03 2.08
N PRO A 424 16.68 17.88 1.13
CA PRO A 424 17.60 18.68 0.31
C PRO A 424 18.48 19.60 1.17
N GLU A 425 17.93 20.16 2.25
CA GLU A 425 18.62 21.05 3.19
C GLU A 425 19.81 20.36 3.87
N LEU A 426 19.68 19.05 4.12
CA LEU A 426 20.71 18.21 4.75
C LEU A 426 21.52 17.42 3.73
N ARG A 427 21.24 17.56 2.44
CA ARG A 427 21.86 16.77 1.35
C ARG A 427 21.81 15.27 1.62
N SER A 428 20.73 14.79 2.25
CA SER A 428 20.55 13.39 2.63
C SER A 428 19.36 12.77 1.92
N SER A 429 19.48 11.48 1.64
CA SER A 429 18.41 10.66 1.06
C SER A 429 18.46 9.28 1.70
N GLU A 430 17.36 8.83 2.26
CA GLU A 430 17.27 7.57 2.98
C GLU A 430 16.12 6.72 2.44
N VAL A 431 16.32 5.41 2.34
CA VAL A 431 15.25 4.48 1.98
C VAL A 431 14.23 4.43 3.11
N SER A 432 12.96 4.62 2.77
CA SER A 432 11.84 4.50 3.69
C SER A 432 11.04 3.22 3.48
N ASN A 433 10.84 2.81 2.22
CA ASN A 433 10.03 1.65 1.88
C ASN A 433 10.57 0.95 0.63
N ARG A 434 10.34 -0.38 0.55
CA ARG A 434 10.56 -1.19 -0.65
C ARG A 434 9.29 -1.93 -0.99
N PHE A 435 8.99 -2.06 -2.27
CA PHE A 435 7.80 -2.71 -2.78
C PHE A 435 8.18 -3.57 -3.97
N TYR A 436 7.67 -4.80 -4.01
CA TYR A 436 7.88 -5.73 -5.11
C TYR A 436 6.52 -6.14 -5.68
N PHE A 437 6.38 -6.01 -7.00
CA PHE A 437 5.14 -6.28 -7.72
C PHE A 437 5.41 -7.19 -8.91
N THR A 438 4.56 -8.18 -9.10
CA THR A 438 4.59 -9.05 -10.27
C THR A 438 3.39 -8.77 -11.16
N PHE A 439 3.68 -8.57 -12.42
CA PHE A 439 2.69 -8.33 -13.46
C PHE A 439 2.79 -9.40 -14.55
N GLY A 440 1.63 -9.84 -15.05
CA GLY A 440 1.55 -10.68 -16.24
C GLY A 440 1.24 -9.87 -17.48
N VAL A 441 1.63 -10.41 -18.64
CA VAL A 441 1.30 -9.86 -19.96
C VAL A 441 0.26 -10.76 -20.61
N ASP A 442 -0.69 -10.15 -21.34
CA ASP A 442 -1.77 -10.87 -21.98
C ASP A 442 -1.24 -11.86 -23.04
N SER A 443 -1.68 -13.11 -22.92
CA SER A 443 -1.32 -14.18 -23.87
C SER A 443 -1.81 -13.92 -25.30
N GLU A 444 -2.85 -13.12 -25.49
CA GLU A 444 -3.31 -12.72 -26.81
C GLU A 444 -2.33 -11.75 -27.48
N ALA A 445 -1.80 -10.78 -26.72
CA ALA A 445 -0.77 -9.88 -27.23
C ALA A 445 0.49 -10.64 -27.65
N ILE A 446 0.90 -11.65 -26.90
CA ILE A 446 2.04 -12.52 -27.22
C ILE A 446 1.77 -13.32 -28.51
N ARG A 447 0.58 -13.91 -28.65
CA ARG A 447 0.19 -14.62 -29.88
C ARG A 447 0.17 -13.70 -31.12
N ASN A 448 -0.14 -12.43 -30.92
CA ASN A 448 -0.11 -11.38 -31.96
C ASN A 448 1.30 -10.87 -32.28
N GLY A 449 2.35 -11.51 -31.74
CA GLY A 449 3.75 -11.22 -32.08
C GLY A 449 4.46 -10.27 -31.13
N LEU A 450 3.84 -9.87 -30.01
CA LEU A 450 4.54 -9.11 -28.98
C LEU A 450 5.66 -9.97 -28.36
N ARG A 451 6.85 -9.40 -28.24
CA ARG A 451 7.99 -10.01 -27.55
C ARG A 451 8.35 -9.23 -26.31
N ILE A 452 8.45 -9.90 -25.21
CA ILE A 452 8.95 -9.33 -23.96
C ILE A 452 10.45 -9.57 -23.90
N ARG A 453 11.22 -8.53 -23.65
CA ARG A 453 12.69 -8.60 -23.58
C ARG A 453 13.14 -9.13 -22.23
N THR A 454 14.29 -9.79 -22.20
CA THR A 454 14.96 -10.17 -20.96
C THR A 454 15.62 -8.94 -20.34
N VAL A 455 15.40 -8.71 -19.06
CA VAL A 455 16.09 -7.63 -18.33
C VAL A 455 17.37 -8.17 -17.72
N VAL A 456 18.48 -7.46 -17.97
CA VAL A 456 19.81 -7.87 -17.51
C VAL A 456 20.44 -6.78 -16.65
N PRO A 457 21.08 -7.15 -15.52
CA PRO A 457 21.80 -6.22 -14.66
C PRO A 457 23.14 -5.82 -15.29
N ALA A 458 23.51 -4.54 -15.16
CA ALA A 458 24.82 -4.03 -15.62
C ALA A 458 25.85 -3.94 -14.50
N THR A 459 25.40 -3.86 -13.26
CA THR A 459 26.26 -3.68 -12.08
C THR A 459 26.09 -4.83 -11.08
N GLU A 460 27.12 -5.04 -10.26
CA GLU A 460 27.08 -6.06 -9.20
C GLU A 460 25.94 -5.78 -8.19
N GLU A 461 25.67 -4.52 -7.89
CA GLU A 461 24.56 -4.13 -7.00
C GLU A 461 23.19 -4.52 -7.60
N GLU A 462 23.00 -4.29 -8.90
CA GLU A 462 21.79 -4.71 -9.59
C GLU A 462 21.65 -6.23 -9.60
N ALA A 463 22.70 -6.96 -9.90
CA ALA A 463 22.69 -8.42 -9.94
C ALA A 463 22.43 -9.04 -8.56
N ARG A 464 22.97 -8.47 -7.48
CA ARG A 464 22.68 -8.91 -6.11
C ARG A 464 21.18 -8.75 -5.79
N LYS A 465 20.58 -7.61 -6.13
CA LYS A 465 19.13 -7.39 -5.93
C LYS A 465 18.28 -8.42 -6.64
N VAL A 466 18.66 -8.78 -7.88
CA VAL A 466 17.96 -9.82 -8.64
C VAL A 466 18.06 -11.17 -7.93
N LEU A 467 19.26 -11.56 -7.49
CA LEU A 467 19.46 -12.85 -6.78
C LEU A 467 18.71 -12.89 -5.46
N GLU A 468 18.84 -11.87 -4.62
CA GLU A 468 18.13 -11.75 -3.35
C GLU A 468 16.62 -11.92 -3.54
N ARG A 469 16.09 -11.35 -4.65
CA ARG A 469 14.67 -11.45 -4.93
C ARG A 469 14.26 -12.83 -5.43
N MET A 470 15.00 -13.42 -6.39
CA MET A 470 14.75 -14.76 -6.91
C MET A 470 14.84 -15.82 -5.80
N ASP A 471 15.81 -15.69 -4.89
CA ASP A 471 15.96 -16.60 -3.76
C ASP A 471 14.79 -16.48 -2.78
N ALA A 472 14.29 -15.27 -2.51
CA ALA A 472 13.11 -15.06 -1.69
C ALA A 472 11.84 -15.72 -2.28
N GLU A 473 11.65 -15.65 -3.60
CA GLU A 473 10.50 -16.28 -4.27
C GLU A 473 10.55 -17.80 -4.26
N CYS A 474 11.75 -18.38 -4.44
CA CYS A 474 11.93 -19.84 -4.39
C CYS A 474 11.60 -20.42 -3.00
N GLU A 475 11.80 -19.68 -1.94
CA GLU A 475 11.51 -20.13 -0.57
C GLU A 475 10.03 -19.98 -0.18
N ASP A 476 9.30 -19.08 -0.85
CA ASP A 476 7.87 -18.82 -0.59
C ASP A 476 6.94 -19.65 -1.49
N SER A 477 7.48 -20.42 -2.45
CA SER A 477 6.80 -21.37 -3.33
C SER A 477 6.77 -22.77 -2.74
#